data_943593a81084eee3ec97c5787c381110
#
_entry.id   943593a81084eee3ec97c5787c381110
#
_cell.length_a   1.000
_cell.length_b   1.000
_cell.length_c   1.000
_cell.angle_alpha   90.00
_cell.angle_beta   90.00
_cell.angle_gamma   90.00
#
_symmetry.space_group_name_H-M   'P 1'
#
loop_
_entity.id
_entity.type
_entity.pdbx_description
1 polymer ?
#
loop_
_entity_poly.entity_id
_entity_poly.type
_entity_poly.pdbx_seq_one_letter_code
_entity_poly.pdbx_strand_id
1 'polypeptide(L)'
;TKTGYRPEAMAEVFKVFKAQESFELQRAKDEGREPMLYHGVFSSHPAPDARAVSAAKGAANITDQPEGGWIDNRDAFMRAIDGMPYGSSRAQGIVRDNRFYHADMGITLAFPRGWTIENQRDRILAYTKNKDAVMQITTAPKPEKKGPREFLLEQLKGQSFTKGEALSLNGMEGYTVVTRRGSPLDGGEGPVRWAVLYRDKSAFLFGGASRSGTSGLPADD
;
A
#
# COMPACT_ATOMS: atom_id res chain seq x y z
N THR A 1 13.06 -8.64 -34.61
CA THR A 1 13.56 -8.67 -33.22
C THR A 1 14.07 -10.06 -32.88
N LYS A 2 15.09 -10.18 -32.02
CA LYS A 2 15.63 -11.50 -31.56
C LYS A 2 14.58 -12.36 -30.83
N THR A 3 13.48 -11.77 -30.39
CA THR A 3 12.41 -12.42 -29.62
C THR A 3 11.22 -12.86 -30.47
N GLY A 4 11.19 -12.50 -31.77
CA GLY A 4 10.10 -12.85 -32.68
C GLY A 4 8.81 -12.05 -32.53
N TYR A 5 8.70 -11.12 -31.58
CA TYR A 5 7.53 -10.23 -31.43
C TYR A 5 7.57 -9.10 -32.45
N ARG A 6 6.39 -8.57 -32.77
CA ARG A 6 6.24 -7.43 -33.68
C ARG A 6 7.08 -6.23 -33.20
N PRO A 7 7.85 -5.60 -34.10
CA PRO A 7 8.69 -4.45 -33.74
C PRO A 7 7.91 -3.28 -33.14
N GLU A 8 6.68 -3.05 -33.59
CA GLU A 8 5.82 -1.95 -33.17
C GLU A 8 5.29 -2.11 -31.73
N ALA A 9 5.30 -3.33 -31.19
CA ALA A 9 4.76 -3.61 -29.85
C ALA A 9 5.42 -2.76 -28.76
N MET A 10 6.71 -2.43 -28.90
CA MET A 10 7.41 -1.56 -27.94
C MET A 10 6.86 -0.12 -27.96
N ALA A 11 6.52 0.41 -29.13
CA ALA A 11 5.91 1.73 -29.24
C ALA A 11 4.52 1.77 -28.59
N GLU A 12 3.76 0.68 -28.69
CA GLU A 12 2.43 0.54 -28.04
C GLU A 12 2.55 0.56 -26.52
N VAL A 13 3.57 -0.07 -25.94
CA VAL A 13 3.84 -0.02 -24.48
C VAL A 13 4.03 1.44 -24.00
N PHE A 14 4.74 2.27 -24.73
CA PHE A 14 4.90 3.68 -24.36
C PHE A 14 3.61 4.47 -24.43
N LYS A 15 2.68 4.13 -25.33
CA LYS A 15 1.34 4.73 -25.33
C LYS A 15 0.57 4.40 -24.04
N VAL A 16 0.69 3.16 -23.55
CA VAL A 16 0.07 2.76 -22.26
C VAL A 16 0.66 3.56 -21.11
N PHE A 17 2.00 3.72 -21.05
CA PHE A 17 2.63 4.52 -20.01
C PHE A 17 2.17 5.98 -20.03
N LYS A 18 2.03 6.57 -21.20
CA LYS A 18 1.50 7.93 -21.35
C LYS A 18 0.04 8.04 -20.90
N ALA A 19 -0.76 7.05 -21.21
CA ALA A 19 -2.15 7.00 -20.72
C ALA A 19 -2.24 6.89 -19.20
N GLN A 20 -1.37 6.10 -18.57
CA GLN A 20 -1.28 5.99 -17.12
C GLN A 20 -0.83 7.31 -16.48
N GLU A 21 0.15 7.99 -17.05
CA GLU A 21 0.59 9.31 -16.59
C GLU A 21 -0.55 10.33 -16.66
N SER A 22 -1.27 10.38 -17.78
CA SER A 22 -2.43 11.26 -17.96
C SER A 22 -3.56 10.96 -16.98
N PHE A 23 -3.81 9.68 -16.71
CA PHE A 23 -4.78 9.24 -15.71
C PHE A 23 -4.39 9.70 -14.30
N GLU A 24 -3.13 9.53 -13.91
CA GLU A 24 -2.64 9.97 -12.60
C GLU A 24 -2.70 11.48 -12.44
N LEU A 25 -2.35 12.25 -13.47
CA LEU A 25 -2.47 13.71 -13.46
C LEU A 25 -3.92 14.16 -13.26
N GLN A 26 -4.87 13.55 -13.97
CA GLN A 26 -6.29 13.86 -13.83
C GLN A 26 -6.79 13.48 -12.44
N ARG A 27 -6.47 12.29 -11.97
CA ARG A 27 -6.83 11.80 -10.65
C ARG A 27 -6.29 12.68 -9.53
N ALA A 28 -5.02 13.07 -9.61
CA ALA A 28 -4.39 13.97 -8.64
C ALA A 28 -5.07 15.34 -8.60
N LYS A 29 -5.48 15.86 -9.76
CA LYS A 29 -6.26 17.11 -9.86
C LYS A 29 -7.62 16.96 -9.20
N ASP A 30 -8.35 15.88 -9.47
CA ASP A 30 -9.67 15.62 -8.90
C ASP A 30 -9.61 15.43 -7.37
N GLU A 31 -8.55 14.77 -6.88
CA GLU A 31 -8.28 14.56 -5.47
C GLU A 31 -7.62 15.78 -4.79
N GLY A 32 -7.21 16.80 -5.54
CA GLY A 32 -6.54 18.02 -5.05
C GLY A 32 -5.23 17.72 -4.35
N ARG A 33 -4.45 16.79 -4.84
CA ARG A 33 -3.12 16.40 -4.37
C ARG A 33 -2.07 16.54 -5.46
N GLU A 34 -0.80 16.54 -5.08
CA GLU A 34 0.29 16.43 -6.04
C GLU A 34 0.24 15.07 -6.76
N PRO A 35 0.47 15.03 -8.09
CA PRO A 35 0.50 13.79 -8.83
C PRO A 35 1.68 12.93 -8.41
N MET A 36 1.43 11.66 -8.16
CA MET A 36 2.47 10.66 -7.94
C MET A 36 2.98 10.14 -9.29
N LEU A 37 3.71 10.98 -9.99
CA LEU A 37 4.41 10.54 -11.19
C LEU A 37 5.54 9.61 -10.75
N TYR A 38 5.59 8.43 -11.36
CA TYR A 38 6.58 7.42 -11.02
C TYR A 38 7.98 7.87 -11.43
N HIS A 39 8.65 8.62 -10.56
CA HIS A 39 9.98 9.16 -10.82
C HIS A 39 11.12 8.13 -10.63
N GLY A 40 10.85 6.96 -10.03
CA GLY A 40 11.87 5.99 -9.64
C GLY A 40 12.63 5.37 -10.84
N VAL A 41 11.92 4.85 -11.83
CA VAL A 41 12.54 4.22 -13.02
C VAL A 41 12.67 5.21 -14.17
N PHE A 42 11.90 6.29 -14.17
CA PHE A 42 11.85 7.25 -15.29
C PHE A 42 12.72 8.48 -15.09
N SER A 43 13.20 8.77 -13.88
CA SER A 43 14.12 9.91 -13.66
C SER A 43 15.48 9.74 -14.35
N SER A 44 15.88 8.49 -14.62
CA SER A 44 17.11 8.15 -15.35
C SER A 44 16.92 7.87 -16.84
N HIS A 45 15.67 7.95 -17.33
CA HIS A 45 15.33 7.66 -18.72
C HIS A 45 14.71 8.88 -19.41
N PRO A 46 14.88 9.04 -20.73
CA PRO A 46 14.19 10.07 -21.50
C PRO A 46 12.66 9.97 -21.36
N ALA A 47 11.97 11.09 -21.56
CA ALA A 47 10.50 11.16 -21.52
C ALA A 47 9.83 10.08 -22.38
N PRO A 48 8.66 9.55 -21.99
CA PRO A 48 7.96 8.50 -22.73
C PRO A 48 7.76 8.81 -24.22
N ASP A 49 7.51 10.07 -24.57
CA ASP A 49 7.33 10.49 -25.97
C ASP A 49 8.61 10.31 -26.79
N ALA A 50 9.76 10.72 -26.27
CA ALA A 50 11.05 10.53 -26.95
C ALA A 50 11.38 9.05 -27.16
N ARG A 51 11.03 8.22 -26.18
CA ARG A 51 11.20 6.76 -26.26
C ARG A 51 10.24 6.13 -27.27
N ALA A 52 8.99 6.56 -27.31
CA ALA A 52 8.01 6.11 -28.29
C ALA A 52 8.47 6.42 -29.73
N VAL A 53 8.98 7.62 -29.97
CA VAL A 53 9.56 8.02 -31.28
C VAL A 53 10.78 7.17 -31.63
N SER A 54 11.68 6.96 -30.68
CA SER A 54 12.86 6.12 -30.87
C SER A 54 12.49 4.66 -31.15
N ALA A 55 11.53 4.11 -30.43
CA ALA A 55 11.02 2.75 -30.64
C ALA A 55 10.36 2.60 -32.02
N ALA A 56 9.55 3.59 -32.42
CA ALA A 56 8.91 3.59 -33.75
C ALA A 56 9.94 3.67 -34.90
N LYS A 57 10.97 4.51 -34.76
CA LYS A 57 12.08 4.57 -35.72
C LYS A 57 12.85 3.25 -35.77
N GLY A 58 13.14 2.65 -34.62
CA GLY A 58 13.79 1.35 -34.54
C GLY A 58 12.95 0.23 -35.18
N ALA A 59 11.63 0.25 -34.97
CA ALA A 59 10.71 -0.72 -35.55
C ALA A 59 10.68 -0.61 -37.10
N ALA A 60 10.65 0.62 -37.64
CA ALA A 60 10.64 0.87 -39.09
C ALA A 60 11.88 0.35 -39.82
N ASN A 61 13.00 0.18 -39.12
CA ASN A 61 14.24 -0.36 -39.68
C ASN A 61 14.30 -1.90 -39.69
N ILE A 62 13.29 -2.57 -39.11
CA ILE A 62 13.22 -4.05 -39.05
C ILE A 62 12.30 -4.51 -40.19
N THR A 63 12.90 -4.92 -41.29
CA THR A 63 12.19 -5.37 -42.50
C THR A 63 12.07 -6.88 -42.57
N ASP A 64 12.97 -7.60 -41.92
CA ASP A 64 13.04 -9.04 -41.97
C ASP A 64 12.04 -9.67 -41.02
N GLN A 65 11.02 -10.30 -41.58
CA GLN A 65 10.03 -11.07 -40.86
C GLN A 65 10.57 -12.46 -40.54
N PRO A 66 10.39 -12.95 -39.29
CA PRO A 66 10.75 -14.31 -38.93
C PRO A 66 10.03 -15.35 -39.80
N GLU A 67 10.67 -16.49 -40.06
CA GLU A 67 10.00 -17.65 -40.63
C GLU A 67 8.82 -18.05 -39.73
N GLY A 68 7.62 -18.14 -40.31
CA GLY A 68 6.36 -18.36 -39.55
C GLY A 68 5.66 -17.09 -39.06
N GLY A 69 6.18 -15.90 -39.35
CA GLY A 69 5.57 -14.60 -39.01
C GLY A 69 5.93 -14.08 -37.62
N TRP A 70 5.33 -12.94 -37.27
CA TRP A 70 5.50 -12.34 -35.95
C TRP A 70 4.66 -13.06 -34.90
N ILE A 71 5.22 -13.20 -33.70
CA ILE A 71 4.52 -13.79 -32.55
C ILE A 71 3.55 -12.77 -31.98
N ASP A 72 2.31 -13.20 -31.75
CA ASP A 72 1.32 -12.53 -30.92
C ASP A 72 0.80 -13.53 -29.87
N ASN A 73 1.34 -13.46 -28.68
CA ASN A 73 1.02 -14.39 -27.59
C ASN A 73 -0.07 -13.85 -26.64
N ARG A 74 -0.88 -12.86 -27.09
CA ARG A 74 -1.89 -12.25 -26.22
C ARG A 74 -2.80 -13.27 -25.55
N ASP A 75 -3.34 -14.19 -26.31
CA ASP A 75 -4.29 -15.19 -25.78
C ASP A 75 -3.60 -16.21 -24.86
N ALA A 76 -2.37 -16.58 -25.15
CA ALA A 76 -1.57 -17.41 -24.25
C ALA A 76 -1.25 -16.68 -22.94
N PHE A 77 -0.89 -15.40 -23.01
CA PHE A 77 -0.68 -14.57 -21.85
C PHE A 77 -1.95 -14.39 -21.01
N MET A 78 -3.09 -14.09 -21.65
CA MET A 78 -4.37 -13.96 -20.94
C MET A 78 -4.80 -15.25 -20.24
N ARG A 79 -4.57 -16.41 -20.88
CA ARG A 79 -4.80 -17.70 -20.21
C ARG A 79 -3.84 -17.96 -19.04
N ALA A 80 -2.59 -17.50 -19.15
CA ALA A 80 -1.61 -17.69 -18.08
C ALA A 80 -1.91 -16.86 -16.83
N ILE A 81 -2.56 -15.69 -16.99
CA ILE A 81 -2.97 -14.84 -15.88
C ILE A 81 -4.44 -15.04 -15.47
N ASP A 82 -5.17 -15.94 -16.12
CA ASP A 82 -6.54 -16.25 -15.76
C ASP A 82 -6.64 -16.78 -14.33
N GLY A 83 -7.60 -16.26 -13.57
CA GLY A 83 -7.74 -16.58 -12.15
C GLY A 83 -6.81 -15.79 -11.22
N MET A 84 -5.87 -14.97 -11.72
CA MET A 84 -5.10 -14.07 -10.88
C MET A 84 -6.01 -12.98 -10.28
N PRO A 85 -5.98 -12.76 -8.95
CA PRO A 85 -6.75 -11.69 -8.34
C PRO A 85 -6.24 -10.33 -8.82
N TYR A 86 -7.17 -9.51 -9.32
CA TYR A 86 -6.91 -8.12 -9.69
C TYR A 86 -7.56 -7.17 -8.68
N GLY A 87 -6.76 -6.32 -8.04
CA GLY A 87 -7.24 -5.43 -6.98
C GLY A 87 -7.49 -6.14 -5.66
N SER A 88 -8.40 -5.60 -4.85
CA SER A 88 -8.73 -6.14 -3.53
C SER A 88 -9.46 -7.48 -3.64
N SER A 89 -9.05 -8.47 -2.86
CA SER A 89 -9.67 -9.79 -2.78
C SER A 89 -10.13 -10.12 -1.37
N ARG A 90 -11.03 -11.12 -1.23
CA ARG A 90 -11.49 -11.60 0.09
C ARG A 90 -10.32 -12.08 0.97
N ALA A 91 -9.33 -12.73 0.37
CA ALA A 91 -8.16 -13.25 1.05
C ALA A 91 -7.16 -12.16 1.49
N GLN A 92 -7.19 -11.00 0.83
CA GLN A 92 -6.31 -9.87 1.16
C GLN A 92 -7.04 -8.75 1.91
N GLY A 93 -8.37 -8.82 1.95
CA GLY A 93 -9.21 -7.78 2.50
C GLY A 93 -9.64 -6.73 1.46
N ILE A 94 -10.72 -6.05 1.75
CA ILE A 94 -11.38 -5.09 0.86
C ILE A 94 -11.58 -3.78 1.59
N VAL A 95 -11.19 -2.67 0.98
CA VAL A 95 -11.48 -1.32 1.45
C VAL A 95 -12.76 -0.83 0.77
N ARG A 96 -13.73 -0.37 1.57
CA ARG A 96 -14.94 0.34 1.12
C ARG A 96 -15.16 1.54 2.01
N ASP A 97 -15.26 2.70 1.41
CA ASP A 97 -15.37 3.97 2.11
C ASP A 97 -14.25 4.13 3.16
N ASN A 98 -14.62 4.31 4.42
CA ASN A 98 -13.67 4.41 5.53
C ASN A 98 -13.51 3.09 6.31
N ARG A 99 -13.77 1.93 5.70
CA ARG A 99 -13.69 0.63 6.37
C ARG A 99 -12.85 -0.36 5.58
N PHE A 100 -12.11 -1.16 6.32
CA PHE A 100 -11.43 -2.34 5.83
C PHE A 100 -12.13 -3.59 6.33
N TYR A 101 -12.37 -4.54 5.44
CA TYR A 101 -13.03 -5.83 5.72
C TYR A 101 -12.09 -6.96 5.33
N HIS A 102 -11.92 -7.93 6.20
CA HIS A 102 -11.17 -9.15 5.89
C HIS A 102 -12.01 -10.37 6.30
N ALA A 103 -12.58 -11.05 5.29
CA ALA A 103 -13.53 -12.13 5.54
C ALA A 103 -12.92 -13.32 6.26
N ASP A 104 -11.74 -13.78 5.82
CA ASP A 104 -11.10 -14.98 6.39
C ASP A 104 -10.62 -14.74 7.84
N MET A 105 -10.27 -13.52 8.20
CA MET A 105 -9.92 -13.14 9.58
C MET A 105 -11.15 -12.73 10.40
N GLY A 106 -12.31 -12.58 9.76
CA GLY A 106 -13.54 -12.15 10.42
C GLY A 106 -13.44 -10.78 11.08
N ILE A 107 -12.68 -9.84 10.50
CA ILE A 107 -12.46 -8.50 11.06
C ILE A 107 -13.03 -7.41 10.18
N THR A 108 -13.42 -6.33 10.83
CA THR A 108 -13.73 -5.04 10.22
C THR A 108 -13.03 -3.96 11.01
N LEU A 109 -12.32 -3.08 10.31
CA LEU A 109 -11.66 -1.91 10.89
C LEU A 109 -12.32 -0.66 10.33
N ALA A 110 -12.74 0.25 11.19
CA ALA A 110 -13.26 1.55 10.81
C ALA A 110 -12.19 2.63 11.05
N PHE A 111 -12.00 3.47 10.07
CA PHE A 111 -11.07 4.60 10.13
C PHE A 111 -11.85 5.92 10.14
N PRO A 112 -11.26 7.02 10.60
CA PRO A 112 -11.91 8.32 10.51
C PRO A 112 -12.30 8.66 9.06
N ARG A 113 -13.41 9.37 8.86
CA ARG A 113 -13.84 9.77 7.52
C ARG A 113 -12.81 10.71 6.89
N GLY A 114 -12.60 10.55 5.59
CA GLY A 114 -11.64 11.36 4.82
C GLY A 114 -10.19 10.87 4.90
N TRP A 115 -9.93 9.77 5.61
CA TRP A 115 -8.63 9.12 5.58
C TRP A 115 -8.48 8.24 4.33
N THR A 116 -7.30 8.24 3.75
CA THR A 116 -6.91 7.29 2.72
C THR A 116 -6.48 6.00 3.39
N ILE A 117 -6.98 4.86 2.89
CA ILE A 117 -6.65 3.53 3.42
C ILE A 117 -5.94 2.75 2.33
N GLU A 118 -4.73 2.30 2.61
CA GLU A 118 -3.93 1.44 1.75
C GLU A 118 -3.79 0.05 2.37
N ASN A 119 -4.28 -0.95 1.67
CA ASN A 119 -4.07 -2.34 2.02
C ASN A 119 -2.77 -2.83 1.37
N GLN A 120 -1.67 -2.78 2.10
CA GLN A 120 -0.36 -3.22 1.66
C GLN A 120 -0.16 -4.71 2.01
N ARG A 121 0.90 -5.32 1.47
CA ARG A 121 1.17 -6.75 1.65
C ARG A 121 1.38 -7.17 3.10
N ASP A 122 2.02 -6.31 3.89
CA ASP A 122 2.48 -6.57 5.26
C ASP A 122 1.76 -5.74 6.32
N ARG A 123 0.96 -4.75 5.89
CA ARG A 123 0.26 -3.82 6.79
C ARG A 123 -0.93 -3.17 6.12
N ILE A 124 -1.84 -2.65 6.93
CA ILE A 124 -2.80 -1.63 6.52
C ILE A 124 -2.23 -0.30 6.97
N LEU A 125 -2.17 0.65 6.05
CA LEU A 125 -1.77 2.03 6.32
C LEU A 125 -2.96 2.95 6.08
N ALA A 126 -3.29 3.81 7.04
CA ALA A 126 -4.32 4.81 6.89
C ALA A 126 -3.76 6.18 7.28
N TYR A 127 -4.10 7.22 6.54
CA TYR A 127 -3.56 8.56 6.75
C TYR A 127 -4.49 9.65 6.26
N THR A 128 -4.33 10.84 6.83
CA THR A 128 -5.01 12.06 6.39
C THR A 128 -4.52 12.52 5.02
N LYS A 129 -5.32 13.35 4.34
CA LYS A 129 -4.97 13.93 3.04
C LYS A 129 -3.61 14.65 3.06
N ASN A 130 -3.29 15.35 4.14
CA ASN A 130 -2.03 16.10 4.30
C ASN A 130 -0.89 15.24 4.88
N LYS A 131 -1.15 13.96 5.18
CA LYS A 131 -0.20 13.05 5.84
C LYS A 131 0.33 13.58 7.18
N ASP A 132 -0.50 14.34 7.89
CA ASP A 132 -0.20 14.88 9.21
C ASP A 132 -0.69 13.98 10.36
N ALA A 133 -1.49 12.98 10.04
CA ALA A 133 -1.81 11.88 10.93
C ALA A 133 -1.77 10.54 10.15
N VAL A 134 -1.30 9.50 10.81
CA VAL A 134 -1.18 8.16 10.24
C VAL A 134 -1.54 7.11 11.27
N MET A 135 -2.10 6.01 10.80
CA MET A 135 -2.29 4.78 11.54
C MET A 135 -1.77 3.61 10.70
N GLN A 136 -0.99 2.74 11.32
CA GLN A 136 -0.62 1.46 10.71
C GLN A 136 -1.18 0.31 11.56
N ILE A 137 -1.54 -0.77 10.88
CA ILE A 137 -2.01 -2.00 11.52
C ILE A 137 -1.25 -3.16 10.90
N THR A 138 -0.62 -3.96 11.76
CA THR A 138 0.07 -5.19 11.37
C THR A 138 -0.48 -6.35 12.16
N THR A 139 -0.21 -7.57 11.72
CA THR A 139 -0.59 -8.79 12.41
C THR A 139 0.62 -9.66 12.68
N ALA A 140 0.57 -10.38 13.79
CA ALA A 140 1.56 -11.38 14.16
C ALA A 140 0.84 -12.60 14.79
N PRO A 141 1.47 -13.77 14.83
CA PRO A 141 0.96 -14.88 15.62
C PRO A 141 0.85 -14.49 17.11
N LYS A 142 -0.28 -14.80 17.74
CA LYS A 142 -0.45 -14.62 19.17
C LYS A 142 0.49 -15.57 19.90
N PRO A 143 1.37 -15.08 20.80
CA PRO A 143 2.24 -15.94 21.56
C PRO A 143 1.45 -16.75 22.60
N GLU A 144 1.77 -18.02 22.78
CA GLU A 144 1.04 -18.91 23.71
C GLU A 144 1.25 -18.55 25.18
N LYS A 145 2.42 -18.02 25.54
CA LYS A 145 2.84 -17.83 26.94
C LYS A 145 3.01 -16.37 27.35
N LYS A 146 2.68 -15.41 26.47
CA LYS A 146 2.86 -13.98 26.76
C LYS A 146 1.53 -13.25 26.69
N GLY A 147 1.25 -12.44 27.71
CA GLY A 147 0.12 -11.53 27.68
C GLY A 147 0.31 -10.35 26.72
N PRO A 148 -0.76 -9.58 26.43
CA PRO A 148 -0.68 -8.44 25.50
C PRO A 148 0.38 -7.40 25.89
N ARG A 149 0.49 -7.13 27.21
CA ARG A 149 1.49 -6.19 27.74
C ARG A 149 2.92 -6.63 27.41
N GLU A 150 3.27 -7.87 27.77
CA GLU A 150 4.63 -8.40 27.59
C GLU A 150 4.98 -8.44 26.10
N PHE A 151 4.07 -8.92 25.27
CA PHE A 151 4.24 -8.97 23.82
C PHE A 151 4.47 -7.57 23.20
N LEU A 152 3.63 -6.59 23.55
CA LEU A 152 3.77 -5.24 23.01
C LEU A 152 5.10 -4.61 23.41
N LEU A 153 5.51 -4.73 24.67
CA LEU A 153 6.77 -4.16 25.15
C LEU A 153 7.99 -4.82 24.49
N GLU A 154 7.90 -6.09 24.15
CA GLU A 154 8.94 -6.79 23.38
C GLU A 154 9.06 -6.26 21.95
N GLN A 155 7.92 -5.98 21.28
CA GLN A 155 7.91 -5.37 19.96
C GLN A 155 8.51 -3.95 19.96
N LEU A 156 8.40 -3.25 21.08
CA LEU A 156 8.91 -1.88 21.29
C LEU A 156 10.27 -1.85 22.01
N LYS A 157 11.00 -2.96 21.98
CA LYS A 157 12.28 -3.10 22.66
C LYS A 157 13.27 -1.98 22.30
N GLY A 158 13.84 -1.36 23.31
CA GLY A 158 14.78 -0.22 23.15
C GLY A 158 14.10 1.15 23.04
N GLN A 159 12.78 1.23 23.11
CA GLN A 159 12.05 2.50 23.15
C GLN A 159 11.63 2.87 24.58
N SER A 160 11.72 4.16 24.91
CA SER A 160 11.11 4.70 26.12
C SER A 160 9.61 4.87 25.91
N PHE A 161 8.81 4.49 26.87
CA PHE A 161 7.36 4.59 26.82
C PHE A 161 6.79 5.14 28.12
N THR A 162 5.59 5.72 28.05
CA THR A 162 4.82 6.17 29.20
C THR A 162 4.18 4.96 29.89
N LYS A 163 3.56 5.21 31.06
CA LYS A 163 2.73 4.20 31.73
C LYS A 163 1.66 3.70 30.76
N GLY A 164 1.65 2.39 30.51
CA GLY A 164 0.68 1.78 29.63
C GLY A 164 -0.58 1.36 30.40
N GLU A 165 -1.61 1.04 29.65
CA GLU A 165 -2.93 0.65 30.13
C GLU A 165 -3.40 -0.65 29.49
N ALA A 166 -4.10 -1.47 30.27
CA ALA A 166 -4.81 -2.63 29.75
C ALA A 166 -6.01 -2.17 28.90
N LEU A 167 -6.24 -2.85 27.79
CA LEU A 167 -7.39 -2.63 26.92
C LEU A 167 -8.30 -3.84 26.94
N SER A 168 -9.61 -3.59 26.90
CA SER A 168 -10.62 -4.59 26.61
C SER A 168 -11.57 -4.01 25.55
N LEU A 169 -11.58 -4.60 24.37
CA LEU A 169 -12.41 -4.13 23.26
C LEU A 169 -13.14 -5.31 22.62
N ASN A 170 -14.46 -5.30 22.67
CA ASN A 170 -15.31 -6.36 22.09
C ASN A 170 -14.90 -7.78 22.54
N GLY A 171 -14.56 -7.94 23.83
CA GLY A 171 -14.10 -9.22 24.39
C GLY A 171 -12.66 -9.59 24.08
N MET A 172 -11.92 -8.75 23.34
CA MET A 172 -10.50 -8.93 23.09
C MET A 172 -9.67 -8.28 24.19
N GLU A 173 -8.69 -9.01 24.68
CA GLU A 173 -7.69 -8.46 25.61
C GLU A 173 -6.61 -7.70 24.85
N GLY A 174 -6.15 -6.62 25.42
CA GLY A 174 -5.12 -5.81 24.81
C GLY A 174 -4.30 -4.97 25.79
N TYR A 175 -3.38 -4.21 25.25
CA TYR A 175 -2.57 -3.28 25.99
C TYR A 175 -2.14 -2.10 25.11
N THR A 176 -2.03 -0.90 25.66
CA THR A 176 -1.57 0.29 24.94
C THR A 176 -0.49 1.03 25.71
N VAL A 177 0.42 1.67 24.97
CA VAL A 177 1.46 2.58 25.50
C VAL A 177 1.68 3.74 24.53
N VAL A 178 2.31 4.80 25.01
CA VAL A 178 2.78 5.89 24.16
C VAL A 178 4.31 5.92 24.20
N THR A 179 4.95 5.88 23.04
CA THR A 179 6.39 6.10 22.85
C THR A 179 6.65 7.50 22.32
N ARG A 180 7.92 7.91 22.27
CA ARG A 180 8.34 9.19 21.67
C ARG A 180 9.16 9.01 20.39
N ARG A 181 9.35 7.80 19.92
CA ARG A 181 10.13 7.46 18.72
C ARG A 181 9.42 6.43 17.88
N GLY A 182 9.84 6.31 16.63
CA GLY A 182 9.35 5.30 15.70
C GLY A 182 8.02 5.67 15.06
N SER A 183 7.79 6.98 14.85
CA SER A 183 6.59 7.45 14.16
C SER A 183 6.39 6.76 12.80
N PRO A 184 5.22 6.17 12.53
CA PRO A 184 4.91 5.63 11.21
C PRO A 184 4.85 6.68 10.10
N LEU A 185 4.85 7.99 10.45
CA LEU A 185 4.88 9.10 9.49
C LEU A 185 6.22 9.23 8.79
N ASP A 186 7.30 9.22 9.59
CA ASP A 186 8.63 9.59 9.12
C ASP A 186 9.76 8.88 9.89
N GLY A 187 9.42 7.95 10.79
CA GLY A 187 10.38 7.30 11.68
C GLY A 187 10.97 8.22 12.77
N GLY A 188 10.54 9.49 12.79
CA GLY A 188 11.08 10.54 13.63
C GLY A 188 10.62 10.52 15.09
N GLU A 189 10.95 11.60 15.80
CA GLU A 189 10.56 11.81 17.19
C GLU A 189 9.16 12.44 17.25
N GLY A 190 8.34 11.94 18.16
CA GLY A 190 6.99 12.42 18.41
C GLY A 190 6.19 11.38 19.18
N PRO A 191 5.06 11.78 19.76
CA PRO A 191 4.21 10.82 20.45
C PRO A 191 3.60 9.83 19.46
N VAL A 192 3.80 8.55 19.73
CA VAL A 192 3.20 7.45 18.98
C VAL A 192 2.46 6.57 19.96
N ARG A 193 1.16 6.41 19.75
CA ARG A 193 0.37 5.42 20.50
C ARG A 193 0.49 4.08 19.82
N TRP A 194 0.92 3.10 20.58
CA TRP A 194 0.93 1.70 20.20
C TRP A 194 -0.10 0.94 20.99
N ALA A 195 -0.79 0.01 20.33
CA ALA A 195 -1.71 -0.90 20.99
C ALA A 195 -1.58 -2.30 20.39
N VAL A 196 -1.89 -3.30 21.18
CA VAL A 196 -2.08 -4.67 20.72
C VAL A 196 -3.42 -5.18 21.21
N LEU A 197 -4.11 -5.91 20.35
CA LEU A 197 -5.33 -6.67 20.69
C LEU A 197 -5.12 -8.13 20.31
N TYR A 198 -5.48 -9.02 21.19
CA TYR A 198 -5.46 -10.47 20.95
C TYR A 198 -6.82 -10.95 20.49
N ARG A 199 -6.85 -11.66 19.37
CA ARG A 199 -8.03 -12.34 18.88
C ARG A 199 -7.64 -13.70 18.32
N ASP A 200 -8.27 -14.75 18.79
CA ASP A 200 -8.00 -16.12 18.37
C ASP A 200 -6.50 -16.46 18.43
N LYS A 201 -5.91 -16.77 17.29
CA LYS A 201 -4.48 -17.09 17.13
C LYS A 201 -3.65 -15.89 16.67
N SER A 202 -4.22 -14.68 16.63
CA SER A 202 -3.58 -13.48 16.08
C SER A 202 -3.43 -12.38 17.12
N ALA A 203 -2.32 -11.66 17.02
CA ALA A 203 -2.08 -10.39 17.67
C ALA A 203 -2.16 -9.29 16.62
N PHE A 204 -3.05 -8.33 16.81
CA PHE A 204 -3.18 -7.14 15.97
C PHE A 204 -2.44 -6.00 16.65
N LEU A 205 -1.45 -5.44 15.96
CA LEU A 205 -0.65 -4.31 16.44
C LEU A 205 -1.08 -3.05 15.69
N PHE A 206 -1.40 -2.02 16.45
CA PHE A 206 -1.80 -0.70 15.98
C PHE A 206 -0.72 0.29 16.35
N GLY A 207 -0.31 1.14 15.43
CA GLY A 207 0.58 2.25 15.67
C GLY A 207 0.00 3.53 15.07
N GLY A 208 -0.25 4.55 15.90
CA GLY A 208 -0.82 5.82 15.46
C GLY A 208 0.03 7.00 15.88
N ALA A 209 0.23 7.95 14.95
CA ALA A 209 0.93 9.19 15.19
C ALA A 209 0.23 10.36 14.49
N SER A 210 0.30 11.54 15.10
CA SER A 210 -0.12 12.79 14.48
C SER A 210 0.92 13.87 14.77
N ARG A 211 1.08 14.82 13.84
CA ARG A 211 1.85 16.05 14.10
C ARG A 211 1.06 16.96 15.03
N SER A 212 1.76 17.61 15.96
CA SER A 212 1.14 18.53 16.92
C SER A 212 0.33 19.62 16.18
N GLY A 213 -0.93 19.79 16.56
CA GLY A 213 -1.85 20.77 15.97
C GLY A 213 -2.89 20.18 15.01
N THR A 214 -2.86 18.89 14.74
CA THR A 214 -3.87 18.23 13.90
C THR A 214 -5.11 17.90 14.73
N SER A 215 -6.15 18.72 14.62
CA SER A 215 -7.49 18.45 15.15
C SER A 215 -8.20 17.40 14.29
N GLY A 216 -7.84 16.15 14.41
CA GLY A 216 -8.42 15.10 13.55
C GLY A 216 -8.42 13.71 14.14
N LEU A 217 -7.89 13.54 15.34
CA LEU A 217 -8.19 12.35 16.14
C LEU A 217 -9.46 12.68 16.92
N PRO A 218 -10.51 11.84 16.88
CA PRO A 218 -11.62 12.01 17.79
C PRO A 218 -11.05 12.06 19.21
N ALA A 219 -11.45 13.10 19.96
CA ALA A 219 -11.27 13.11 21.40
C ALA A 219 -11.89 11.80 21.92
N ASP A 220 -11.19 11.19 22.83
CA ASP A 220 -11.59 9.93 23.51
C ASP A 220 -13.10 9.87 23.74
N ASP A 221 -13.80 9.00 22.98
CA ASP A 221 -15.09 8.41 23.30
C ASP A 221 -14.91 6.90 23.40
#